data_7e3a2ec1adc45ac0c74c5adeb0abc9c3
#
_entry.id   7e3a2ec1adc45ac0c74c5adeb0abc9c3
#
_cell.length_a   1.000
_cell.length_b   1.000
_cell.length_c   1.000
_cell.angle_alpha   90.00
_cell.angle_beta   90.00
_cell.angle_gamma   90.00
#
_symmetry.space_group_name_H-M   'P 1'
#
loop_
_entity.id
_entity.type
_entity.pdbx_description
1 polymer ?
#
loop_
_entity_poly.entity_id
_entity_poly.type
_entity_poly.pdbx_seq_one_letter_code
_entity_poly.pdbx_strand_id
1 'polypeptide(L)'
;MEQMLGPQGGLHRRASMERRLDPFPFPDARAFLPDLAPADYMEAFAACGGYPLHLQRWQPDLPIVDNLRELAFTPGGLLLRDALDILSEDLDWRGGYERVLGAAGGRHAPALADRGAGTAAD
;
A
#
# COMPACT_ATOMS: atom_id res chain seq x y z
N MET A 1 -1.59 -1.83 12.92
CA MET A 1 -0.44 -1.89 13.85
C MET A 1 -0.67 -1.08 15.12
N GLU A 2 -1.31 0.06 15.10
CA GLU A 2 -1.66 0.83 16.30
C GLU A 2 -2.49 0.07 17.33
N GLN A 3 -3.37 -0.82 16.89
CA GLN A 3 -4.20 -1.62 17.81
C GLN A 3 -3.40 -2.61 18.68
N MET A 4 -2.21 -3.03 18.25
CA MET A 4 -1.36 -3.93 19.04
C MET A 4 -0.56 -3.18 20.12
N LEU A 5 -0.25 -1.91 19.88
CA LEU A 5 0.54 -1.04 20.76
C LEU A 5 -0.34 -0.10 21.61
N GLY A 6 -1.61 0.06 21.26
CA GLY A 6 -2.56 0.88 22.02
C GLY A 6 -2.81 0.34 23.43
N PRO A 7 -3.49 1.12 24.31
CA PRO A 7 -3.73 0.76 25.71
C PRO A 7 -4.41 -0.58 25.93
N GLN A 8 -5.12 -1.07 24.90
CA GLN A 8 -5.82 -2.36 24.90
C GLN A 8 -5.09 -3.45 24.11
N GLY A 9 -3.97 -3.13 23.47
CA GLY A 9 -3.18 -4.08 22.69
C GLY A 9 -2.37 -5.02 23.58
N GLY A 10 -2.23 -6.28 23.18
CA GLY A 10 -1.52 -7.29 23.94
C GLY A 10 -0.02 -7.00 24.14
N LEU A 11 0.55 -6.09 23.36
CA LEU A 11 1.95 -5.66 23.47
C LEU A 11 2.14 -4.38 24.28
N HIS A 12 1.05 -3.74 24.71
CA HIS A 12 1.12 -2.58 25.57
C HIS A 12 1.82 -2.95 26.88
N ARG A 13 2.78 -2.15 27.33
CA ARG A 13 3.66 -2.35 28.49
C ARG A 13 4.74 -3.44 28.34
N ARG A 14 4.81 -4.15 27.21
CA ARG A 14 5.90 -5.11 26.92
C ARG A 14 6.97 -4.53 26.00
N ALA A 15 6.65 -3.45 25.32
CA ALA A 15 7.61 -2.73 24.50
C ALA A 15 8.54 -1.92 25.40
N SER A 16 9.84 -2.18 25.33
CA SER A 16 10.86 -1.38 25.99
C SER A 16 11.19 -0.11 25.22
N MET A 17 10.84 -0.08 23.93
CA MET A 17 11.05 1.05 23.04
C MET A 17 10.04 0.98 21.90
N GLU A 18 9.44 2.11 21.60
CA GLU A 18 8.60 2.29 20.42
C GLU A 18 9.25 3.33 19.52
N ARG A 19 9.44 3.00 18.25
CA ARG A 19 10.02 3.89 17.27
C ARG A 19 9.23 3.81 15.96
N ARG A 20 8.78 4.96 15.48
CA ARG A 20 8.22 5.09 14.14
C ARG A 20 9.33 4.95 13.11
N LEU A 21 9.12 4.10 12.13
CA LEU A 21 9.99 3.99 10.96
C LEU A 21 9.34 4.74 9.80
N ASP A 22 10.03 5.74 9.30
CA ASP A 22 9.62 6.46 8.10
C ASP A 22 10.14 5.73 6.85
N PRO A 23 9.49 5.91 5.68
CA PRO A 23 9.99 5.39 4.42
C PRO A 23 11.41 5.92 4.13
N PHE A 24 12.21 5.13 3.40
CA PHE A 24 13.53 5.57 2.99
C PHE A 24 13.45 6.79 2.08
N PRO A 25 14.29 7.81 2.29
CA PRO A 25 14.41 8.92 1.36
C PRO A 25 14.99 8.45 0.02
N PHE A 26 14.78 9.25 -1.02
CA PHE A 26 15.18 8.92 -2.39
C PHE A 26 16.64 8.44 -2.54
N PRO A 27 17.64 9.07 -1.92
CA PRO A 27 19.03 8.62 -2.05
C PRO A 27 19.28 7.24 -1.41
N ASP A 28 18.66 6.98 -0.25
CA ASP A 28 18.90 5.76 0.51
C ASP A 28 18.15 4.56 -0.08
N ALA A 29 16.95 4.80 -0.59
CA ALA A 29 16.15 3.79 -1.29
C ALA A 29 16.84 3.23 -2.54
N ARG A 30 17.81 3.95 -3.10
CA ARG A 30 18.66 3.50 -4.22
C ARG A 30 19.35 2.16 -3.96
N ALA A 31 19.66 1.86 -2.71
CA ALA A 31 20.32 0.61 -2.33
C ALA A 31 19.50 -0.65 -2.67
N PHE A 32 18.17 -0.52 -2.83
CA PHE A 32 17.31 -1.63 -3.24
C PHE A 32 17.36 -1.91 -4.74
N LEU A 33 17.72 -0.92 -5.54
CA LEU A 33 17.72 -0.97 -7.01
C LEU A 33 19.02 -0.34 -7.57
N PRO A 34 20.20 -0.88 -7.20
CA PRO A 34 21.48 -0.21 -7.48
C PRO A 34 21.80 -0.13 -8.98
N ASP A 35 21.36 -1.12 -9.75
CA ASP A 35 21.72 -1.29 -11.16
C ASP A 35 20.75 -0.58 -12.13
N LEU A 36 19.64 -0.03 -11.63
CA LEU A 36 18.71 0.72 -12.48
C LEU A 36 19.37 2.02 -13.00
N ALA A 37 19.09 2.35 -14.26
CA ALA A 37 19.44 3.66 -14.79
C ALA A 37 18.74 4.77 -13.96
N PRO A 38 19.33 5.97 -13.87
CA PRO A 38 18.76 7.03 -13.03
C PRO A 38 17.31 7.40 -13.34
N ALA A 39 16.94 7.40 -14.63
CA ALA A 39 15.57 7.68 -15.05
C ALA A 39 14.60 6.57 -14.61
N ASP A 40 14.97 5.31 -14.83
CA ASP A 40 14.16 4.16 -14.45
C ASP A 40 14.02 4.03 -12.93
N TYR A 41 15.08 4.38 -12.19
CA TYR A 41 15.02 4.45 -10.74
C TYR A 41 14.06 5.54 -10.24
N MET A 42 14.05 6.69 -10.89
CA MET A 42 13.11 7.77 -10.55
C MET A 42 11.66 7.31 -10.74
N GLU A 43 11.38 6.59 -11.82
CA GLU A 43 10.05 6.02 -12.08
C GLU A 43 9.66 4.95 -11.05
N ALA A 44 10.59 4.04 -10.72
CA ALA A 44 10.38 3.02 -9.70
C ALA A 44 10.10 3.64 -8.33
N PHE A 45 10.89 4.65 -7.95
CA PHE A 45 10.68 5.36 -6.69
C PHE A 45 9.37 6.16 -6.68
N ALA A 46 8.98 6.76 -7.79
CA ALA A 46 7.69 7.46 -7.90
C ALA A 46 6.49 6.51 -7.69
N ALA A 47 6.63 5.26 -8.15
CA ALA A 47 5.58 4.24 -7.98
C ALA A 47 5.59 3.60 -6.58
N CYS A 48 6.77 3.26 -6.08
CA CYS A 48 6.94 2.47 -4.84
C CYS A 48 7.13 3.33 -3.60
N GLY A 49 7.55 4.60 -3.76
CA GLY A 49 8.03 5.40 -2.64
C GLY A 49 9.29 4.80 -2.01
N GLY A 50 9.57 5.18 -0.78
CA GLY A 50 10.69 4.64 0.00
C GLY A 50 10.33 3.39 0.81
N TYR A 51 9.31 2.66 0.44
CA TYR A 51 8.87 1.47 1.18
C TYR A 51 9.67 0.23 0.73
N PRO A 52 10.43 -0.41 1.65
CA PRO A 52 11.30 -1.54 1.30
C PRO A 52 10.57 -2.68 0.59
N LEU A 53 9.38 -3.03 1.06
CA LEU A 53 8.61 -4.12 0.51
C LEU A 53 8.22 -3.88 -0.95
N HIS A 54 7.82 -2.66 -1.29
CA HIS A 54 7.48 -2.27 -2.67
C HIS A 54 8.72 -2.29 -3.56
N LEU A 55 9.82 -1.71 -3.09
CA LEU A 55 11.08 -1.67 -3.83
C LEU A 55 11.66 -3.06 -4.09
N GLN A 56 11.55 -3.98 -3.13
CA GLN A 56 11.99 -5.38 -3.30
C GLN A 56 11.15 -6.17 -4.32
N ARG A 57 9.92 -5.76 -4.54
CA ARG A 57 9.02 -6.39 -5.52
C ARG A 57 9.19 -5.83 -6.92
N TRP A 58 9.84 -4.69 -7.06
CA TRP A 58 10.16 -4.13 -8.36
C TRP A 58 11.14 -5.03 -9.11
N GLN A 59 10.83 -5.32 -10.36
CA GLN A 59 11.67 -6.14 -11.22
C GLN A 59 12.48 -5.25 -12.15
N PRO A 60 13.82 -5.14 -11.95
CA PRO A 60 14.66 -4.22 -12.74
C PRO A 60 14.70 -4.54 -14.25
N ASP A 61 14.50 -5.81 -14.60
CA ASP A 61 14.56 -6.29 -15.98
C ASP A 61 13.25 -6.06 -16.75
N LEU A 62 12.19 -5.65 -16.09
CA LEU A 62 10.90 -5.37 -16.71
C LEU A 62 10.70 -3.86 -16.94
N PRO A 63 10.04 -3.50 -18.06
CA PRO A 63 9.59 -2.13 -18.27
C PRO A 63 8.66 -1.65 -17.12
N ILE A 64 8.63 -0.33 -16.90
CA ILE A 64 7.77 0.28 -15.87
C ILE A 64 6.31 -0.13 -16.00
N VAL A 65 5.79 -0.21 -17.21
CA VAL A 65 4.38 -0.56 -17.46
C VAL A 65 4.06 -1.97 -16.97
N ASP A 66 4.98 -2.92 -17.13
CA ASP A 66 4.80 -4.29 -16.70
C ASP A 66 4.94 -4.42 -15.17
N ASN A 67 5.90 -3.71 -14.57
CA ASN A 67 5.99 -3.60 -13.12
C ASN A 67 4.70 -3.00 -12.51
N LEU A 68 4.18 -1.91 -13.07
CA LEU A 68 2.95 -1.31 -12.59
C LEU A 68 1.75 -2.23 -12.78
N ARG A 69 1.69 -2.97 -13.89
CA ARG A 69 0.62 -3.95 -14.11
C ARG A 69 0.62 -5.01 -13.02
N GLU A 70 1.77 -5.56 -12.71
CA GLU A 70 1.95 -6.58 -11.68
C GLU A 70 1.62 -6.04 -10.27
N LEU A 71 2.16 -4.88 -9.93
CA LEU A 71 2.12 -4.36 -8.56
C LEU A 71 0.83 -3.59 -8.23
N ALA A 72 0.24 -2.90 -9.22
CA ALA A 72 -0.90 -2.01 -8.98
C ALA A 72 -2.20 -2.44 -9.67
N PHE A 73 -2.12 -3.07 -10.85
CA PHE A 73 -3.30 -3.33 -11.68
C PHE A 73 -3.72 -4.81 -11.75
N THR A 74 -2.99 -5.68 -11.10
CA THR A 74 -3.37 -7.09 -10.96
C THR A 74 -4.19 -7.27 -9.68
N PRO A 75 -5.25 -8.07 -9.67
CA PRO A 75 -5.98 -8.40 -8.45
C PRO A 75 -5.04 -8.97 -7.38
N GLY A 76 -4.99 -8.33 -6.22
CA GLY A 76 -4.07 -8.68 -5.16
C GLY A 76 -2.66 -8.08 -5.31
N GLY A 77 -2.44 -7.23 -6.31
CA GLY A 77 -1.19 -6.46 -6.45
C GLY A 77 -0.86 -5.69 -5.18
N LEU A 78 0.41 -5.69 -4.81
CA LEU A 78 0.88 -5.16 -3.53
C LEU A 78 0.51 -3.68 -3.33
N LEU A 79 0.76 -2.83 -4.34
CA LEU A 79 0.46 -1.40 -4.27
C LEU A 79 -1.04 -1.14 -4.18
N LEU A 80 -1.84 -1.90 -4.92
CA LEU A 80 -3.30 -1.78 -4.85
C LEU A 80 -3.81 -2.19 -3.47
N ARG A 81 -3.31 -3.28 -2.94
CA ARG A 81 -3.70 -3.77 -1.62
C ARG A 81 -3.38 -2.76 -0.53
N ASP A 82 -2.15 -2.23 -0.50
CA ASP A 82 -1.73 -1.25 0.50
C ASP A 82 -2.55 0.05 0.37
N ALA A 83 -2.84 0.50 -0.84
CA ALA A 83 -3.69 1.66 -1.05
C ALA A 83 -5.12 1.45 -0.51
N LEU A 84 -5.68 0.26 -0.69
CA LEU A 84 -6.99 -0.09 -0.15
C LEU A 84 -6.99 -0.21 1.38
N ASP A 85 -5.92 -0.77 1.94
CA ASP A 85 -5.78 -0.89 3.40
C ASP A 85 -5.66 0.50 4.05
N ILE A 86 -4.85 1.41 3.48
CA ILE A 86 -4.75 2.80 3.94
C ILE A 86 -6.10 3.51 3.84
N LEU A 87 -6.79 3.41 2.72
CA LEU A 87 -8.11 4.02 2.55
C LEU A 87 -9.13 3.48 3.55
N SER A 88 -9.07 2.19 3.87
CA SER A 88 -9.98 1.58 4.85
C SER A 88 -9.69 1.99 6.29
N GLU A 89 -8.44 2.32 6.61
CA GLU A 89 -8.01 2.79 7.93
C GLU A 89 -8.33 4.29 8.13
N ASP A 90 -8.06 5.11 7.12
CA ASP A 90 -8.17 6.57 7.21
C ASP A 90 -9.59 7.09 6.94
N LEU A 91 -10.37 6.36 6.16
CA LEU A 91 -11.73 6.74 5.83
C LEU A 91 -12.71 5.89 6.63
N ASP A 92 -13.64 6.54 7.35
CA ASP A 92 -14.82 5.84 7.86
C ASP A 92 -15.65 5.37 6.65
N TRP A 93 -15.43 4.13 6.27
CA TRP A 93 -16.05 3.48 5.11
C TRP A 93 -17.58 3.52 5.15
N ARG A 94 -18.15 3.71 6.32
CA ARG A 94 -19.61 3.85 6.53
C ARG A 94 -20.14 5.22 6.09
N GLY A 95 -19.27 6.21 5.89
CA GLY A 95 -19.65 7.59 5.58
C GLY A 95 -20.00 7.89 4.11
N GLY A 96 -20.01 6.89 3.23
CA GLY A 96 -20.35 7.09 1.80
C GLY A 96 -19.18 7.58 0.93
N TYR A 97 -17.97 7.65 1.46
CA TYR A 97 -16.75 8.03 0.71
C TYR A 97 -16.48 7.10 -0.47
N GLU A 98 -16.84 5.82 -0.35
CA GLU A 98 -16.75 4.83 -1.42
C GLU A 98 -17.48 5.28 -2.69
N ARG A 99 -18.70 5.83 -2.55
CA ARG A 99 -19.47 6.33 -3.69
C ARG A 99 -18.84 7.55 -4.34
N VAL A 100 -18.24 8.41 -3.54
CA VAL A 100 -17.55 9.61 -4.04
C VAL A 100 -16.28 9.21 -4.80
N LEU A 101 -15.46 8.31 -4.24
CA LEU A 101 -14.26 7.79 -4.88
C LEU A 101 -14.59 7.01 -6.16
N GLY A 102 -15.64 6.18 -6.13
CA GLY A 102 -16.10 5.44 -7.30
C GLY A 102 -16.61 6.37 -8.40
N ALA A 103 -17.28 7.46 -8.06
CA ALA A 103 -17.74 8.45 -9.02
C ALA A 103 -16.57 9.27 -9.60
N ALA A 104 -15.57 9.60 -8.79
CA ALA A 104 -14.38 10.33 -9.22
C ALA A 104 -13.44 9.49 -10.11
N GLY A 105 -13.34 8.18 -9.83
CA GLY A 105 -12.48 7.24 -10.56
C GLY A 105 -13.03 6.78 -11.92
N GLY A 106 -14.23 7.20 -12.30
CA GLY A 106 -14.88 6.72 -13.54
C GLY A 106 -15.17 5.22 -13.51
N ARG A 107 -16.06 4.74 -14.32
CA ARG A 107 -16.78 3.45 -14.39
C ARG A 107 -16.04 2.11 -14.10
N HIS A 108 -14.94 2.09 -13.37
CA HIS A 108 -14.16 0.87 -13.10
C HIS A 108 -13.93 0.64 -11.59
N ALA A 109 -14.99 0.61 -10.80
CA ALA A 109 -14.93 0.11 -9.44
C ALA A 109 -15.96 -1.01 -9.18
N PRO A 110 -15.84 -2.19 -9.83
CA PRO A 110 -16.71 -3.32 -9.46
C PRO A 110 -16.13 -4.23 -8.37
N ALA A 111 -14.86 -4.08 -7.98
CA ALA A 111 -14.20 -5.05 -7.11
C ALA A 111 -14.20 -4.73 -5.62
N LEU A 112 -14.63 -3.54 -5.21
CA LEU A 112 -14.66 -3.12 -3.80
C LEU A 112 -15.95 -3.49 -3.07
N ALA A 113 -17.04 -3.76 -3.80
CA ALA A 113 -18.35 -4.02 -3.22
C ALA A 113 -18.52 -5.40 -2.58
N ASP A 114 -17.63 -6.37 -2.86
CA ASP A 114 -17.85 -7.78 -2.49
C ASP A 114 -17.20 -8.22 -1.16
N ARG A 115 -16.55 -7.32 -0.43
CA ARG A 115 -15.94 -7.65 0.87
C ARG A 115 -16.77 -7.30 2.10
N GLY A 116 -17.94 -6.69 1.93
CA GLY A 116 -18.80 -6.24 3.02
C GLY A 116 -19.98 -7.14 3.38
N ALA A 117 -20.21 -8.23 2.68
CA ALA A 117 -21.42 -9.06 2.85
C ALA A 117 -21.15 -10.47 3.39
N GLY A 118 -20.16 -10.64 4.21
CA GLY A 118 -19.87 -11.95 4.80
C GLY A 118 -19.56 -11.87 6.27
N THR A 119 -20.57 -11.76 7.09
CA THR A 119 -20.79 -12.50 8.34
C THR A 119 -21.76 -11.74 9.24
N ALA A 120 -23.03 -11.96 9.00
CA ALA A 120 -24.03 -11.87 10.05
C ALA A 120 -24.96 -13.05 9.83
N ALA A 121 -24.64 -14.17 10.42
CA ALA A 121 -25.57 -15.25 10.65
C ALA A 121 -25.10 -16.05 11.86
N ASP A 122 -25.94 -16.02 12.89
CA ASP A 122 -26.07 -16.86 14.09
C ASP A 122 -24.99 -16.73 15.14
#